data_9faa85cd8c816e303fff1a55f84183af
#
_entry.id   9faa85cd8c816e303fff1a55f84183af
#
_cell.length_a   1.000
_cell.length_b   1.000
_cell.length_c   1.000
_cell.angle_alpha   90.00
_cell.angle_beta   90.00
_cell.angle_gamma   90.00
#
_symmetry.space_group_name_H-M   'P 1'
#
loop_
_entity.id
_entity.type
_entity.pdbx_description
1 polymer ?
#
loop_
_entity_poly.entity_id
_entity_poly.type
_entity_poly.pdbx_seq_one_letter_code
_entity_poly.pdbx_strand_id
1 'polypeptide(L)'
;MNWKQACKQAWNEARQHRTYTSLYIAGVALAIMLTMIFGVIYFVKAAPIYPEYNRPLTYSVEYVSVRDTSNHSMVGGSVGHSLVKEWFYNLKNVKDVTAINDIGTDYLSTGERSDGVKYTIKGTDAGFFRVFNLEFIDGKPFTEADLNSSGIVAVITDRAARQLYGTDESVVGRTFRKGVFEYRVVGVVKEASRLTPNSYSQVYVPYTTSPTYDSGWGFSHPVANCGSYSVFMTVEDDAQGDALVEEVSGIVQKFNASESVEVNLYSQPASHLATVFRESASEEFSWGDVIKRNIIILLVLLLIPSLNLSGMIAGRMESRMSEMGIRKSYGAGSGMLMKQVLFENFLWTVSGGVIGLVAAWLVLAFWREWIFKLFDSNPGEALTDVHLSGEMLFSPVIFGAALVLCLMLNLMSAFVPTWRALRRPIVTSLYEKR
;
A
#
# COMPACT_ATOMS: atom_id res chain seq x y z
N MET A 1 17.51 -30.88 -27.38
CA MET A 1 16.81 -31.61 -26.27
C MET A 1 15.32 -31.53 -26.55
N ASN A 2 14.65 -32.70 -26.69
CA ASN A 2 13.21 -32.73 -27.00
C ASN A 2 12.45 -32.37 -25.71
N TRP A 3 11.61 -31.36 -25.74
CA TRP A 3 10.81 -30.85 -24.60
C TRP A 3 10.07 -31.96 -23.84
N LYS A 4 9.40 -32.85 -24.56
CA LYS A 4 8.66 -33.97 -23.96
C LYS A 4 9.55 -34.93 -23.16
N GLN A 5 10.77 -35.17 -23.66
CA GLN A 5 11.75 -36.02 -22.95
C GLN A 5 12.28 -35.35 -21.70
N ALA A 6 12.53 -34.04 -21.74
CA ALA A 6 12.99 -33.28 -20.58
C ALA A 6 11.93 -33.25 -19.47
N CYS A 7 10.66 -33.02 -19.79
CA CYS A 7 9.57 -33.09 -18.82
C CYS A 7 9.38 -34.47 -18.21
N LYS A 8 9.44 -35.54 -19.04
CA LYS A 8 9.35 -36.92 -18.56
C LYS A 8 10.51 -37.28 -17.62
N GLN A 9 11.69 -36.81 -17.93
CA GLN A 9 12.87 -37.02 -17.10
C GLN A 9 12.75 -36.25 -15.76
N ALA A 10 12.38 -34.99 -15.78
CA ALA A 10 12.11 -34.23 -14.56
C ALA A 10 11.08 -34.93 -13.66
N TRP A 11 9.99 -35.42 -14.25
CA TRP A 11 8.96 -36.17 -13.50
C TRP A 11 9.48 -37.46 -12.86
N ASN A 12 10.26 -38.27 -13.59
CA ASN A 12 10.86 -39.47 -13.05
C ASN A 12 11.82 -39.18 -11.89
N GLU A 13 12.61 -38.13 -12.02
CA GLU A 13 13.49 -37.63 -10.97
C GLU A 13 12.73 -37.22 -9.71
N ALA A 14 11.61 -36.49 -9.86
CA ALA A 14 10.76 -36.14 -8.73
C ALA A 14 10.22 -37.35 -7.98
N ARG A 15 9.89 -38.43 -8.72
CA ARG A 15 9.42 -39.69 -8.11
C ARG A 15 10.52 -40.41 -7.34
N GLN A 16 11.76 -40.35 -7.80
CA GLN A 16 12.89 -41.02 -7.14
C GLN A 16 13.33 -40.23 -5.88
N HIS A 17 13.29 -38.89 -5.90
CA HIS A 17 13.73 -38.04 -4.81
C HIS A 17 12.58 -37.16 -4.27
N ARG A 18 11.48 -37.78 -3.86
CA ARG A 18 10.24 -37.09 -3.46
C ARG A 18 10.46 -36.05 -2.36
N THR A 19 11.23 -36.39 -1.32
CA THR A 19 11.48 -35.50 -0.18
C THR A 19 12.21 -34.23 -0.61
N TYR A 20 13.26 -34.35 -1.42
CA TYR A 20 13.99 -33.17 -1.92
C TYR A 20 13.12 -32.29 -2.83
N THR A 21 12.37 -32.92 -3.73
CA THR A 21 11.51 -32.20 -4.66
C THR A 21 10.38 -31.49 -3.93
N SER A 22 9.75 -32.12 -2.95
CA SER A 22 8.69 -31.49 -2.16
C SER A 22 9.22 -30.33 -1.31
N LEU A 23 10.37 -30.48 -0.65
CA LEU A 23 11.02 -29.41 0.10
C LEU A 23 11.43 -28.24 -0.80
N TYR A 24 11.94 -28.54 -2.01
CA TYR A 24 12.29 -27.50 -2.99
C TYR A 24 11.04 -26.71 -3.40
N ILE A 25 9.97 -27.41 -3.81
CA ILE A 25 8.71 -26.78 -4.21
C ILE A 25 8.10 -25.96 -3.06
N ALA A 26 8.12 -26.50 -1.84
CA ALA A 26 7.63 -25.80 -0.66
C ALA A 26 8.42 -24.52 -0.35
N GLY A 27 9.76 -24.60 -0.44
CA GLY A 27 10.62 -23.42 -0.24
C GLY A 27 10.38 -22.32 -1.28
N VAL A 28 10.24 -22.71 -2.55
CA VAL A 28 9.89 -21.77 -3.64
C VAL A 28 8.49 -21.20 -3.42
N ALA A 29 7.52 -22.04 -3.08
CA ALA A 29 6.15 -21.60 -2.85
C ALA A 29 6.07 -20.61 -1.70
N LEU A 30 6.77 -20.85 -0.59
CA LEU A 30 6.85 -19.93 0.53
C LEU A 30 7.47 -18.57 0.15
N ALA A 31 8.60 -18.61 -0.60
CA ALA A 31 9.26 -17.40 -1.07
C ALA A 31 8.34 -16.55 -1.95
N ILE A 32 7.66 -17.18 -2.91
CA ILE A 32 6.73 -16.49 -3.82
C ILE A 32 5.50 -16.01 -3.06
N MET A 33 4.95 -16.80 -2.13
CA MET A 33 3.83 -16.41 -1.28
C MET A 33 4.15 -15.13 -0.50
N LEU A 34 5.28 -15.08 0.19
CA LEU A 34 5.70 -13.90 0.95
C LEU A 34 5.91 -12.68 0.04
N THR A 35 6.62 -12.87 -1.07
CA THR A 35 6.87 -11.78 -2.05
C THR A 35 5.56 -11.24 -2.61
N MET A 36 4.58 -12.11 -2.89
CA MET A 36 3.26 -11.72 -3.36
C MET A 36 2.48 -10.93 -2.31
N ILE A 37 2.47 -11.38 -1.05
CA ILE A 37 1.79 -10.66 0.04
C ILE A 37 2.36 -9.25 0.17
N PHE A 38 3.69 -9.11 0.21
CA PHE A 38 4.34 -7.79 0.23
C PHE A 38 4.00 -6.96 -1.01
N GLY A 39 4.06 -7.57 -2.20
CA GLY A 39 3.70 -6.90 -3.45
C GLY A 39 2.26 -6.37 -3.45
N VAL A 40 1.30 -7.16 -2.95
CA VAL A 40 -0.11 -6.75 -2.83
C VAL A 40 -0.27 -5.61 -1.82
N ILE A 41 0.42 -5.65 -0.67
CA ILE A 41 0.36 -4.57 0.33
C ILE A 41 0.84 -3.24 -0.28
N TYR A 42 1.99 -3.24 -0.94
CA TYR A 42 2.49 -2.03 -1.61
C TYR A 42 1.61 -1.59 -2.78
N PHE A 43 1.07 -2.54 -3.53
CA PHE A 43 0.14 -2.23 -4.62
C PHE A 43 -1.10 -1.52 -4.10
N VAL A 44 -1.74 -2.06 -3.07
CA VAL A 44 -2.93 -1.46 -2.48
C VAL A 44 -2.65 -0.07 -1.92
N LYS A 45 -1.46 0.16 -1.36
CA LYS A 45 -1.06 1.48 -0.85
C LYS A 45 -0.75 2.49 -1.97
N ALA A 46 -0.14 2.06 -3.08
CA ALA A 46 0.40 2.96 -4.10
C ALA A 46 -0.46 3.09 -5.36
N ALA A 47 -1.19 2.02 -5.74
CA ALA A 47 -1.94 2.00 -7.00
C ALA A 47 -3.21 2.87 -6.96
N PRO A 48 -3.64 3.39 -8.11
CA PRO A 48 -4.91 4.08 -8.24
C PRO A 48 -6.06 3.08 -8.10
N ILE A 49 -6.70 3.06 -6.93
CA ILE A 49 -7.83 2.19 -6.59
C ILE A 49 -9.02 3.02 -6.13
N TYR A 50 -10.24 2.48 -6.27
CA TYR A 50 -11.46 3.15 -5.84
C TYR A 50 -11.42 3.52 -4.35
N PRO A 51 -11.80 4.75 -4.00
CA PRO A 51 -12.18 5.90 -4.82
C PRO A 51 -11.01 6.85 -5.16
N GLU A 52 -9.78 6.46 -4.87
CA GLU A 52 -8.57 7.28 -4.99
C GLU A 52 -7.88 7.06 -6.34
N TYR A 53 -8.63 7.15 -7.45
CA TYR A 53 -8.07 6.96 -8.80
C TYR A 53 -7.02 8.01 -9.19
N ASN A 54 -7.08 9.21 -8.57
CA ASN A 54 -6.16 10.31 -8.82
C ASN A 54 -4.84 10.20 -8.05
N ARG A 55 -4.58 9.10 -7.32
CA ARG A 55 -3.34 8.92 -6.51
C ARG A 55 -2.05 9.35 -7.20
N PRO A 56 -1.80 9.00 -8.48
CA PRO A 56 -0.57 9.44 -9.15
C PRO A 56 -0.41 10.96 -9.26
N LEU A 57 -1.53 11.68 -9.30
CA LEU A 57 -1.60 13.13 -9.45
C LEU A 57 -2.04 13.84 -8.15
N THR A 58 -1.98 13.14 -7.01
CA THR A 58 -2.36 13.67 -5.70
C THR A 58 -1.14 13.99 -4.87
N TYR A 59 -1.13 15.18 -4.30
CA TYR A 59 -0.15 15.66 -3.34
C TYR A 59 -0.82 15.92 -2.00
N SER A 60 -0.09 15.70 -0.90
CA SER A 60 -0.63 15.93 0.44
C SER A 60 0.29 16.73 1.35
N VAL A 61 -0.32 17.43 2.30
CA VAL A 61 0.33 18.03 3.46
C VAL A 61 -0.41 17.54 4.70
N GLU A 62 0.25 16.71 5.48
CA GLU A 62 -0.36 16.02 6.64
C GLU A 62 0.25 16.50 7.96
N TYR A 63 1.43 17.13 7.90
CA TYR A 63 2.16 17.54 9.08
C TYR A 63 2.81 18.90 8.88
N VAL A 64 2.80 19.70 9.91
CA VAL A 64 3.47 21.01 9.99
C VAL A 64 4.16 21.13 11.34
N SER A 65 5.33 21.75 11.37
CA SER A 65 5.89 22.26 12.62
C SER A 65 6.01 23.78 12.57
N VAL A 66 5.76 24.37 13.71
CA VAL A 66 5.90 25.81 13.94
C VAL A 66 6.92 26.02 15.03
N ARG A 67 7.92 26.85 14.79
CA ARG A 67 9.01 27.15 15.70
C ARG A 67 9.00 28.65 16.02
N ASP A 68 9.04 28.98 17.30
CA ASP A 68 9.24 30.35 17.74
C ASP A 68 10.74 30.72 17.63
N THR A 69 11.05 31.80 16.90
CA THR A 69 12.43 32.24 16.65
C THR A 69 13.08 32.84 17.90
N SER A 70 12.29 33.31 18.87
CA SER A 70 12.78 33.99 20.08
C SER A 70 13.27 33.02 21.16
N ASN A 71 12.53 31.95 21.41
CA ASN A 71 12.81 31.00 22.50
C ASN A 71 13.16 29.58 21.98
N HIS A 72 13.19 29.38 20.67
CA HIS A 72 13.46 28.11 19.98
C HIS A 72 12.52 26.95 20.33
N SER A 73 11.39 27.23 20.97
CA SER A 73 10.38 26.19 21.19
C SER A 73 9.71 25.84 19.88
N MET A 74 9.32 24.57 19.74
CA MET A 74 8.72 24.01 18.53
C MET A 74 7.47 23.20 18.91
N VAL A 75 6.43 23.39 18.12
CA VAL A 75 5.21 22.59 18.19
C VAL A 75 4.97 21.97 16.82
N GLY A 76 4.53 20.71 16.79
CA GLY A 76 4.22 20.01 15.55
C GLY A 76 2.90 19.25 15.64
N GLY A 77 2.28 19.07 14.50
CA GLY A 77 1.01 18.35 14.38
C GLY A 77 0.46 18.43 12.96
N SER A 78 -0.78 18.05 12.81
CA SER A 78 -1.50 18.24 11.54
C SER A 78 -1.72 19.74 11.26
N VAL A 79 -2.14 20.06 10.06
CA VAL A 79 -2.27 21.44 9.58
C VAL A 79 -3.39 22.18 10.32
N GLY A 80 -3.14 23.41 10.74
CA GLY A 80 -4.15 24.28 11.32
C GLY A 80 -5.12 24.83 10.27
N HIS A 81 -6.38 25.06 10.65
CA HIS A 81 -7.40 25.57 9.73
C HIS A 81 -7.00 26.92 9.11
N SER A 82 -6.34 27.80 9.86
CA SER A 82 -5.85 29.09 9.38
C SER A 82 -4.83 28.93 8.24
N LEU A 83 -3.89 27.98 8.36
CA LEU A 83 -2.95 27.66 7.30
C LEU A 83 -3.66 27.09 6.06
N VAL A 84 -4.66 26.21 6.26
CA VAL A 84 -5.46 25.68 5.15
C VAL A 84 -6.08 26.82 4.36
N LYS A 85 -6.73 27.74 5.04
CA LYS A 85 -7.47 28.86 4.44
C LYS A 85 -6.56 29.85 3.74
N GLU A 86 -5.44 30.22 4.38
CA GLU A 86 -4.57 31.30 3.86
C GLU A 86 -3.62 30.78 2.77
N TRP A 87 -3.11 29.56 2.88
CA TRP A 87 -2.11 29.05 1.96
C TRP A 87 -2.70 28.12 0.90
N PHE A 88 -3.41 27.08 1.32
CA PHE A 88 -3.75 25.98 0.41
C PHE A 88 -4.96 26.24 -0.48
N TYR A 89 -5.98 26.95 0.02
CA TYR A 89 -7.13 27.30 -0.83
C TYR A 89 -6.84 28.42 -1.84
N ASN A 90 -5.71 29.11 -1.70
CA ASN A 90 -5.29 30.20 -2.60
C ASN A 90 -4.23 29.79 -3.62
N LEU A 91 -3.84 28.51 -3.68
CA LEU A 91 -2.86 27.98 -4.64
C LEU A 91 -3.36 28.10 -6.08
N LYS A 92 -2.42 28.36 -6.99
CA LYS A 92 -2.71 28.55 -8.42
C LYS A 92 -2.38 27.31 -9.25
N ASN A 93 -1.35 26.54 -8.82
CA ASN A 93 -0.88 25.36 -9.53
C ASN A 93 -1.54 24.08 -9.02
N VAL A 94 -2.85 24.13 -8.82
CA VAL A 94 -3.67 22.99 -8.41
C VAL A 94 -4.93 22.93 -9.25
N LYS A 95 -5.42 21.71 -9.46
CA LYS A 95 -6.73 21.49 -10.08
C LYS A 95 -7.84 21.56 -9.04
N ASP A 96 -7.71 20.77 -7.98
CA ASP A 96 -8.65 20.74 -6.86
C ASP A 96 -7.88 20.62 -5.54
N VAL A 97 -8.44 21.20 -4.49
CA VAL A 97 -7.92 21.18 -3.11
C VAL A 97 -9.02 20.72 -2.18
N THR A 98 -8.66 19.97 -1.17
CA THR A 98 -9.55 19.60 -0.06
C THR A 98 -8.79 19.54 1.25
N ALA A 99 -9.46 19.91 2.33
CA ALA A 99 -9.00 19.72 3.69
C ALA A 99 -9.89 18.70 4.40
N ILE A 100 -9.26 17.75 5.07
CA ILE A 100 -9.92 16.68 5.78
C ILE A 100 -9.60 16.81 7.26
N ASN A 101 -10.65 16.72 8.08
CA ASN A 101 -10.56 16.58 9.52
C ASN A 101 -11.11 15.21 9.92
N ASP A 102 -10.23 14.31 10.37
CA ASP A 102 -10.67 13.02 10.89
C ASP A 102 -11.31 13.19 12.28
N ILE A 103 -12.66 13.24 12.29
CA ILE A 103 -13.44 13.39 13.54
C ILE A 103 -13.36 12.12 14.40
N GLY A 104 -13.02 10.98 13.79
CA GLY A 104 -12.94 9.68 14.45
C GLY A 104 -14.26 8.93 14.40
N THR A 105 -14.59 8.19 15.46
CA THR A 105 -15.81 7.39 15.53
C THR A 105 -16.80 7.97 16.52
N ASP A 106 -18.09 7.98 16.16
CA ASP A 106 -19.16 8.45 17.02
C ASP A 106 -20.42 7.56 16.87
N TYR A 107 -21.30 7.63 17.85
CA TYR A 107 -22.59 6.95 17.82
C TYR A 107 -23.62 7.79 17.07
N LEU A 108 -24.29 7.16 16.12
CA LEU A 108 -25.39 7.77 15.40
C LEU A 108 -26.71 7.08 15.76
N SER A 109 -27.80 7.84 15.77
CA SER A 109 -29.11 7.30 16.05
C SER A 109 -30.18 7.90 15.13
N THR A 110 -31.16 7.10 14.78
CA THR A 110 -32.40 7.56 14.15
C THR A 110 -33.53 7.50 15.18
N GLY A 111 -34.62 8.27 15.00
CA GLY A 111 -35.74 8.24 15.92
C GLY A 111 -36.36 6.84 16.10
N GLU A 112 -36.14 5.95 15.14
CA GLU A 112 -36.66 4.58 15.12
C GLU A 112 -35.71 3.55 15.73
N ARG A 113 -34.39 3.87 15.86
CA ARG A 113 -33.37 2.97 16.40
C ARG A 113 -32.38 3.73 17.28
N SER A 114 -32.23 3.25 18.50
CA SER A 114 -31.26 3.76 19.48
C SER A 114 -30.09 2.80 19.68
N ASP A 115 -29.76 1.95 18.69
CA ASP A 115 -28.87 0.80 18.84
C ASP A 115 -27.38 1.16 19.03
N GLY A 116 -27.05 2.46 19.06
CA GLY A 116 -25.72 2.92 19.42
C GLY A 116 -24.56 2.31 18.59
N VAL A 117 -24.76 2.18 17.28
CA VAL A 117 -23.70 1.71 16.39
C VAL A 117 -22.69 2.82 16.19
N LYS A 118 -21.40 2.49 16.31
CA LYS A 118 -20.31 3.43 16.03
C LYS A 118 -20.06 3.53 14.53
N TYR A 119 -19.98 4.75 14.04
CA TYR A 119 -19.66 5.08 12.67
C TYR A 119 -18.40 5.93 12.60
N THR A 120 -17.55 5.67 11.61
CA THR A 120 -16.41 6.53 11.30
C THR A 120 -16.93 7.79 10.61
N ILE A 121 -16.53 8.96 11.10
CA ILE A 121 -16.99 10.26 10.61
C ILE A 121 -15.81 11.10 10.19
N LYS A 122 -15.88 11.66 9.00
CA LYS A 122 -14.88 12.54 8.42
C LYS A 122 -15.48 13.90 8.14
N GLY A 123 -14.86 14.95 8.68
CA GLY A 123 -15.17 16.33 8.35
C GLY A 123 -14.45 16.71 7.06
N THR A 124 -15.16 17.20 6.05
CA THR A 124 -14.60 17.56 4.75
C THR A 124 -15.18 18.86 4.23
N ASP A 125 -14.59 19.38 3.15
CA ASP A 125 -15.18 20.44 2.32
C ASP A 125 -15.83 19.83 1.06
N ALA A 126 -16.40 20.68 0.21
CA ALA A 126 -16.97 20.26 -1.06
C ALA A 126 -15.90 19.80 -2.08
N GLY A 127 -14.66 20.24 -1.92
CA GLY A 127 -13.51 19.84 -2.73
C GLY A 127 -13.20 18.37 -2.60
N PHE A 128 -13.52 17.76 -1.45
CA PHE A 128 -13.30 16.34 -1.19
C PHE A 128 -13.85 15.44 -2.28
N PHE A 129 -15.07 15.67 -2.72
CA PHE A 129 -15.74 14.86 -3.74
C PHE A 129 -15.18 15.07 -5.15
N ARG A 130 -14.38 16.14 -5.39
CA ARG A 130 -13.65 16.36 -6.65
C ARG A 130 -12.27 15.71 -6.63
N VAL A 131 -11.59 15.77 -5.47
CA VAL A 131 -10.29 15.13 -5.28
C VAL A 131 -10.43 13.61 -5.25
N PHE A 132 -11.40 13.10 -4.49
CA PHE A 132 -11.69 11.66 -4.38
C PHE A 132 -12.95 11.31 -5.17
N ASN A 133 -12.81 10.35 -6.07
CA ASN A 133 -13.86 9.97 -7.02
C ASN A 133 -14.88 9.01 -6.39
N LEU A 134 -15.61 9.47 -5.36
CA LEU A 134 -16.67 8.69 -4.75
C LEU A 134 -17.84 8.51 -5.72
N GLU A 135 -18.30 7.26 -5.87
CA GLU A 135 -19.46 6.91 -6.70
C GLU A 135 -20.76 7.19 -5.94
N PHE A 136 -21.52 8.20 -6.37
CA PHE A 136 -22.84 8.49 -5.81
C PHE A 136 -23.86 7.50 -6.35
N ILE A 137 -24.51 6.78 -5.43
CA ILE A 137 -25.61 5.85 -5.71
C ILE A 137 -26.92 6.61 -5.73
N ASP A 138 -27.06 7.61 -4.82
CA ASP A 138 -28.26 8.43 -4.71
C ASP A 138 -27.90 9.83 -4.21
N GLY A 139 -28.69 10.83 -4.58
CA GLY A 139 -28.49 12.22 -4.17
C GLY A 139 -27.24 12.87 -4.81
N LYS A 140 -26.60 13.76 -4.08
CA LYS A 140 -25.43 14.54 -4.53
C LYS A 140 -24.55 14.98 -3.37
N PRO A 141 -23.29 15.42 -3.62
CA PRO A 141 -22.43 15.98 -2.59
C PRO A 141 -23.05 17.26 -1.98
N PHE A 142 -22.67 17.58 -0.76
CA PHE A 142 -22.90 18.90 -0.21
C PHE A 142 -22.01 19.94 -0.92
N THR A 143 -22.41 21.21 -0.82
CA THR A 143 -21.82 22.31 -1.60
C THR A 143 -20.97 23.23 -0.72
N GLU A 144 -20.21 24.12 -1.37
CA GLU A 144 -19.50 25.21 -0.67
C GLU A 144 -20.47 26.12 0.11
N ALA A 145 -21.71 26.26 -0.35
CA ALA A 145 -22.72 27.02 0.39
C ALA A 145 -23.12 26.32 1.69
N ASP A 146 -23.22 24.99 1.67
CA ASP A 146 -23.45 24.19 2.89
C ASP A 146 -22.26 24.29 3.85
N LEU A 147 -21.03 24.28 3.34
CA LEU A 147 -19.82 24.46 4.13
C LEU A 147 -19.81 25.85 4.81
N ASN A 148 -20.03 26.90 4.04
CA ASN A 148 -19.95 28.29 4.52
C ASN A 148 -21.09 28.64 5.52
N SER A 149 -22.24 28.01 5.38
CA SER A 149 -23.38 28.18 6.29
C SER A 149 -23.34 27.24 7.50
N SER A 150 -22.32 26.39 7.62
CA SER A 150 -22.26 25.29 8.59
C SER A 150 -23.52 24.42 8.51
N GLY A 151 -23.97 24.14 7.29
CA GLY A 151 -25.19 23.37 7.01
C GLY A 151 -25.09 21.96 7.62
N ILE A 152 -26.12 21.60 8.42
CA ILE A 152 -26.17 20.30 9.08
C ILE A 152 -26.63 19.24 8.08
N VAL A 153 -25.77 18.92 7.14
CA VAL A 153 -25.98 17.94 6.07
C VAL A 153 -24.91 16.85 6.10
N ALA A 154 -25.22 15.70 5.55
CA ALA A 154 -24.28 14.58 5.50
C ALA A 154 -24.40 13.79 4.18
N VAL A 155 -23.25 13.26 3.72
CA VAL A 155 -23.19 12.18 2.76
C VAL A 155 -22.82 10.92 3.53
N ILE A 156 -23.51 9.81 3.29
CA ILE A 156 -23.28 8.55 3.98
C ILE A 156 -23.01 7.43 2.99
N THR A 157 -22.36 6.35 3.44
CA THR A 157 -22.17 5.18 2.59
C THR A 157 -23.46 4.36 2.49
N ASP A 158 -23.60 3.57 1.43
CA ASP A 158 -24.72 2.64 1.23
C ASP A 158 -24.82 1.64 2.39
N ARG A 159 -23.71 1.20 2.95
CA ARG A 159 -23.69 0.34 4.12
C ARG A 159 -24.17 1.06 5.37
N ALA A 160 -23.71 2.30 5.62
CA ALA A 160 -24.17 3.10 6.72
C ALA A 160 -25.69 3.40 6.60
N ALA A 161 -26.18 3.65 5.39
CA ALA A 161 -27.59 3.84 5.11
C ALA A 161 -28.42 2.60 5.51
N ARG A 162 -27.99 1.41 5.08
CA ARG A 162 -28.66 0.15 5.46
C ARG A 162 -28.61 -0.11 6.97
N GLN A 163 -27.49 0.19 7.63
CA GLN A 163 -27.35 0.00 9.08
C GLN A 163 -28.24 0.97 9.88
N LEU A 164 -28.24 2.25 9.49
CA LEU A 164 -28.99 3.31 10.21
C LEU A 164 -30.51 3.18 10.02
N TYR A 165 -30.94 2.90 8.79
CA TYR A 165 -32.36 2.97 8.44
C TYR A 165 -33.04 1.61 8.22
N GLY A 166 -32.22 0.53 8.10
CA GLY A 166 -32.75 -0.83 7.91
C GLY A 166 -33.49 -1.03 6.58
N THR A 167 -33.20 -0.22 5.55
CA THR A 167 -33.86 -0.24 4.24
C THR A 167 -32.84 -0.12 3.11
N ASP A 168 -33.22 -0.68 1.97
CA ASP A 168 -32.50 -0.49 0.70
C ASP A 168 -33.11 0.62 -0.18
N GLU A 169 -34.20 1.27 0.30
CA GLU A 169 -34.80 2.40 -0.37
C GLU A 169 -33.98 3.68 -0.18
N SER A 170 -34.28 4.71 -1.00
CA SER A 170 -33.67 6.03 -0.86
C SER A 170 -33.83 6.60 0.56
N VAL A 171 -32.68 6.99 1.12
CA VAL A 171 -32.61 7.66 2.42
C VAL A 171 -32.28 9.14 2.30
N VAL A 172 -32.18 9.66 1.09
CA VAL A 172 -31.94 11.09 0.83
C VAL A 172 -33.11 11.90 1.38
N GLY A 173 -32.81 12.95 2.14
CA GLY A 173 -33.77 13.77 2.85
C GLY A 173 -34.14 13.29 4.27
N ARG A 174 -33.85 12.03 4.64
CA ARG A 174 -34.00 11.54 6.03
C ARG A 174 -32.94 12.16 6.93
N THR A 175 -33.20 12.11 8.24
CA THR A 175 -32.29 12.66 9.25
C THR A 175 -31.76 11.57 10.18
N PHE A 176 -30.59 11.84 10.74
CA PHE A 176 -30.01 11.08 11.86
C PHE A 176 -29.39 12.04 12.85
N ARG A 177 -29.25 11.61 14.10
CA ARG A 177 -28.70 12.42 15.18
C ARG A 177 -27.25 11.99 15.49
N LYS A 178 -26.37 13.00 15.59
CA LYS A 178 -24.99 12.89 16.10
C LYS A 178 -24.85 13.88 17.26
N GLY A 179 -24.75 13.38 18.48
CA GLY A 179 -24.79 14.24 19.67
C GLY A 179 -26.05 15.09 19.72
N VAL A 180 -25.90 16.41 19.73
CA VAL A 180 -27.02 17.37 19.76
C VAL A 180 -27.50 17.81 18.37
N PHE A 181 -26.77 17.45 17.30
CA PHE A 181 -27.08 17.87 15.93
C PHE A 181 -27.89 16.82 15.19
N GLU A 182 -28.84 17.27 14.41
CA GLU A 182 -29.67 16.44 13.52
C GLU A 182 -29.25 16.68 12.07
N TYR A 183 -28.50 15.73 11.49
CA TYR A 183 -27.98 15.82 10.14
C TYR A 183 -28.98 15.28 9.12
N ARG A 184 -29.16 16.02 8.02
CA ARG A 184 -29.96 15.58 6.88
C ARG A 184 -29.06 14.90 5.83
N VAL A 185 -29.42 13.71 5.42
CA VAL A 185 -28.76 12.99 4.35
C VAL A 185 -29.02 13.68 3.01
N VAL A 186 -27.97 14.11 2.30
CA VAL A 186 -28.06 14.74 0.97
C VAL A 186 -27.53 13.86 -0.15
N GLY A 187 -26.76 12.82 0.18
CA GLY A 187 -26.25 11.86 -0.78
C GLY A 187 -25.87 10.55 -0.13
N VAL A 188 -25.89 9.50 -0.94
CA VAL A 188 -25.44 8.15 -0.59
C VAL A 188 -24.35 7.75 -1.59
N VAL A 189 -23.20 7.32 -1.07
CA VAL A 189 -22.06 6.89 -1.86
C VAL A 189 -21.77 5.41 -1.63
N LYS A 190 -21.16 4.77 -2.62
CA LYS A 190 -20.61 3.42 -2.48
C LYS A 190 -19.50 3.42 -1.44
N GLU A 191 -19.52 2.44 -0.53
CA GLU A 191 -18.52 2.34 0.52
C GLU A 191 -17.13 2.12 -0.08
N ALA A 192 -16.16 2.93 0.38
CA ALA A 192 -14.76 2.77 0.07
C ALA A 192 -14.14 1.67 0.97
N SER A 193 -13.01 1.12 0.57
CA SER A 193 -12.26 0.21 1.43
C SER A 193 -11.50 0.98 2.52
N ARG A 194 -11.36 0.41 3.70
CA ARG A 194 -10.45 0.94 4.74
C ARG A 194 -8.98 0.99 4.32
N LEU A 195 -8.65 0.33 3.21
CA LEU A 195 -7.32 0.38 2.60
C LEU A 195 -7.05 1.67 1.81
N THR A 196 -8.05 2.55 1.74
CA THR A 196 -7.92 3.91 1.21
C THR A 196 -8.21 4.91 2.34
N PRO A 197 -7.31 5.07 3.33
CA PRO A 197 -7.59 5.78 4.58
C PRO A 197 -7.92 7.25 4.37
N ASN A 198 -7.36 7.87 3.33
CA ASN A 198 -7.58 9.28 3.06
C ASN A 198 -9.03 9.56 2.64
N SER A 199 -9.63 8.66 1.87
CA SER A 199 -11.00 8.79 1.38
C SER A 199 -12.03 8.02 2.21
N TYR A 200 -11.62 7.00 2.97
CA TYR A 200 -12.53 6.13 3.72
C TYR A 200 -13.21 6.89 4.86
N SER A 201 -14.53 6.83 4.87
CA SER A 201 -15.38 7.09 6.04
C SER A 201 -16.76 6.50 5.79
N GLN A 202 -17.54 6.30 6.84
CA GLN A 202 -18.94 5.87 6.71
C GLN A 202 -19.89 7.06 6.61
N VAL A 203 -19.47 8.21 7.15
CA VAL A 203 -20.24 9.46 7.15
C VAL A 203 -19.31 10.63 6.85
N TYR A 204 -19.68 11.47 5.93
CA TYR A 204 -19.00 12.71 5.55
C TYR A 204 -19.87 13.89 5.88
N VAL A 205 -19.32 14.85 6.62
CA VAL A 205 -20.02 16.07 7.03
C VAL A 205 -19.17 17.30 6.72
N PRO A 206 -19.76 18.47 6.49
CA PRO A 206 -18.97 19.71 6.42
C PRO A 206 -18.17 19.89 7.72
N TYR A 207 -16.85 20.08 7.62
CA TYR A 207 -16.02 20.20 8.82
C TYR A 207 -16.44 21.39 9.70
N THR A 208 -17.05 22.41 9.11
CA THR A 208 -17.58 23.60 9.82
C THR A 208 -18.73 23.30 10.79
N THR A 209 -19.33 22.10 10.71
CA THR A 209 -20.34 21.66 11.68
C THR A 209 -19.73 21.21 13.02
N SER A 210 -18.41 21.00 13.08
CA SER A 210 -17.71 20.77 14.34
C SER A 210 -17.50 22.07 15.09
N PRO A 211 -17.85 22.18 16.38
CA PRO A 211 -17.60 23.40 17.16
C PRO A 211 -16.12 23.77 17.28
N THR A 212 -15.23 22.84 17.05
CA THR A 212 -13.77 23.00 17.16
C THR A 212 -13.07 23.00 15.82
N TYR A 213 -13.79 23.23 14.73
CA TYR A 213 -13.23 23.12 13.38
C TYR A 213 -12.08 24.09 13.11
N ASP A 214 -12.07 25.27 13.73
CA ASP A 214 -11.03 26.30 13.63
C ASP A 214 -10.06 26.29 14.83
N SER A 215 -10.25 25.38 15.78
CA SER A 215 -9.38 25.27 16.94
C SER A 215 -8.01 24.74 16.51
N GLY A 216 -6.99 25.51 16.83
CA GLY A 216 -5.60 25.14 16.63
C GLY A 216 -4.84 25.16 17.96
N TRP A 217 -3.64 24.63 17.95
CA TRP A 217 -2.70 24.72 19.07
C TRP A 217 -1.34 25.17 18.59
N GLY A 218 -0.52 25.63 19.52
CA GLY A 218 0.82 26.13 19.23
C GLY A 218 1.01 27.53 19.78
N PHE A 219 1.71 28.35 19.00
CA PHE A 219 1.98 29.74 19.36
C PHE A 219 0.78 30.62 19.02
N SER A 220 0.67 31.76 19.71
CA SER A 220 -0.37 32.78 19.43
C SER A 220 -0.06 33.54 18.14
N HIS A 221 -0.11 32.81 17.01
CA HIS A 221 0.05 33.37 15.68
C HIS A 221 -1.24 33.20 14.88
N PRO A 222 -1.72 34.24 14.16
CA PRO A 222 -3.02 34.17 13.50
C PRO A 222 -3.11 33.16 12.38
N VAL A 223 -2.01 32.83 11.73
CA VAL A 223 -1.94 31.91 10.60
C VAL A 223 -1.19 30.63 10.94
N ALA A 224 0.03 30.76 11.50
CA ALA A 224 0.93 29.62 11.74
C ALA A 224 0.55 28.88 13.02
N ASN A 225 -0.33 27.89 12.89
CA ASN A 225 -0.73 26.99 13.97
C ASN A 225 -0.86 25.55 13.49
N CYS A 226 -0.76 24.63 14.42
CA CYS A 226 -1.12 23.24 14.22
C CYS A 226 -2.62 23.04 14.46
N GLY A 227 -3.18 22.01 13.87
CA GLY A 227 -4.61 21.68 14.00
C GLY A 227 -4.85 20.21 13.68
N SER A 228 -6.03 19.90 13.17
CA SER A 228 -6.47 18.53 12.92
C SER A 228 -6.69 18.25 11.42
N TYR A 229 -6.10 19.05 10.54
CA TYR A 229 -6.35 18.92 9.11
C TYR A 229 -5.20 18.25 8.38
N SER A 230 -5.57 17.42 7.38
CA SER A 230 -4.71 16.98 6.31
C SER A 230 -5.22 17.61 5.01
N VAL A 231 -4.32 18.14 4.20
CA VAL A 231 -4.67 18.80 2.93
C VAL A 231 -4.26 17.89 1.78
N PHE A 232 -5.20 17.68 0.85
CA PHE A 232 -4.97 16.92 -0.38
C PHE A 232 -5.24 17.81 -1.58
N MET A 233 -4.36 17.72 -2.56
CA MET A 233 -4.36 18.55 -3.76
C MET A 233 -4.18 17.64 -4.98
N THR A 234 -4.96 17.87 -6.03
CA THR A 234 -4.77 17.20 -7.31
C THR A 234 -4.19 18.16 -8.34
N VAL A 235 -3.36 17.64 -9.21
CA VAL A 235 -2.75 18.34 -10.34
C VAL A 235 -3.17 17.68 -11.65
N GLU A 236 -2.94 18.36 -12.78
CA GLU A 236 -3.28 17.82 -14.11
C GLU A 236 -2.17 16.92 -14.66
N ASP A 237 -0.90 17.26 -14.33
CA ASP A 237 0.28 16.52 -14.75
C ASP A 237 1.45 16.71 -13.76
N ASP A 238 2.55 16.00 -14.02
CA ASP A 238 3.75 16.07 -13.17
C ASP A 238 4.41 17.46 -13.18
N ALA A 239 4.34 18.21 -14.30
CA ALA A 239 4.92 19.54 -14.39
C ALA A 239 4.17 20.53 -13.50
N GLN A 240 2.85 20.40 -13.43
CA GLN A 240 2.03 21.17 -12.48
C GLN A 240 2.33 20.76 -11.03
N GLY A 241 2.63 19.48 -10.79
CA GLY A 241 3.06 18.97 -9.48
C GLY A 241 4.37 19.61 -9.01
N ASP A 242 5.35 19.73 -9.87
CA ASP A 242 6.62 20.41 -9.57
C ASP A 242 6.39 21.89 -9.30
N ALA A 243 5.55 22.55 -10.11
CA ALA A 243 5.18 23.95 -9.92
C ALA A 243 4.41 24.20 -8.60
N LEU A 244 3.56 23.24 -8.19
CA LEU A 244 2.88 23.27 -6.89
C LEU A 244 3.87 23.23 -5.73
N VAL A 245 4.85 22.33 -5.78
CA VAL A 245 5.88 22.21 -4.72
C VAL A 245 6.71 23.48 -4.63
N GLU A 246 7.08 24.07 -5.77
CA GLU A 246 7.80 25.34 -5.83
C GLU A 246 6.96 26.51 -5.29
N GLU A 247 5.68 26.59 -5.63
CA GLU A 247 4.76 27.62 -5.13
C GLU A 247 4.64 27.57 -3.61
N VAL A 248 4.39 26.37 -3.03
CA VAL A 248 4.27 26.21 -1.57
C VAL A 248 5.60 26.51 -0.87
N SER A 249 6.72 26.06 -1.43
CA SER A 249 8.05 26.37 -0.90
C SER A 249 8.31 27.87 -0.88
N GLY A 250 7.92 28.59 -1.93
CA GLY A 250 8.01 30.06 -2.01
C GLY A 250 7.14 30.75 -0.97
N ILE A 251 5.93 30.26 -0.70
CA ILE A 251 5.04 30.77 0.35
C ILE A 251 5.71 30.62 1.73
N VAL A 252 6.22 29.39 2.02
CA VAL A 252 6.93 29.11 3.29
C VAL A 252 8.14 29.99 3.47
N GLN A 253 9.00 30.11 2.45
CA GLN A 253 10.20 30.96 2.53
C GLN A 253 9.85 32.44 2.77
N LYS A 254 8.86 32.97 2.05
CA LYS A 254 8.41 34.35 2.22
C LYS A 254 7.85 34.60 3.61
N PHE A 255 7.04 33.66 4.12
CA PHE A 255 6.47 33.71 5.46
C PHE A 255 7.59 33.71 6.52
N ASN A 256 8.50 32.74 6.47
CA ASN A 256 9.60 32.60 7.43
C ASN A 256 10.59 33.80 7.42
N ALA A 257 10.66 34.52 6.30
CA ALA A 257 11.48 35.76 6.21
C ALA A 257 10.83 37.00 6.84
N SER A 258 9.52 37.00 7.04
CA SER A 258 8.76 38.18 7.50
C SER A 258 8.16 38.02 8.89
N GLU A 259 8.04 36.82 9.41
CA GLU A 259 7.34 36.52 10.66
C GLU A 259 8.28 36.11 11.81
N SER A 260 7.79 36.20 13.03
CA SER A 260 8.51 35.82 14.25
C SER A 260 8.46 34.31 14.55
N VAL A 261 7.77 33.56 13.72
CA VAL A 261 7.69 32.09 13.80
C VAL A 261 8.10 31.50 12.46
N GLU A 262 8.76 30.35 12.52
CA GLU A 262 9.17 29.58 11.33
C GLU A 262 8.24 28.39 11.16
N VAL A 263 7.74 28.19 9.95
CA VAL A 263 6.96 27.03 9.54
C VAL A 263 7.83 26.08 8.74
N ASN A 264 7.79 24.78 9.06
CA ASN A 264 8.43 23.73 8.28
C ASN A 264 7.41 22.66 7.89
N LEU A 265 7.39 22.29 6.61
CA LEU A 265 6.51 21.29 6.03
C LEU A 265 7.23 19.96 5.71
N TYR A 266 8.54 19.82 5.97
CA TYR A 266 9.30 18.56 5.82
C TYR A 266 9.13 17.90 4.46
N SER A 267 9.58 18.55 3.40
CA SER A 267 9.44 18.03 2.01
C SER A 267 7.98 17.79 1.58
N GLN A 268 7.03 18.53 2.15
CA GLN A 268 5.64 18.56 1.69
C GLN A 268 5.36 19.91 0.99
N PRO A 269 4.46 19.94 0.01
CA PRO A 269 3.55 18.89 -0.46
C PRO A 269 4.28 17.68 -1.04
N ALA A 270 3.89 16.49 -0.61
CA ALA A 270 4.48 15.25 -1.06
C ALA A 270 3.52 14.50 -2.01
N SER A 271 4.05 13.94 -3.11
CA SER A 271 3.24 13.07 -3.97
C SER A 271 2.73 11.87 -3.18
N HIS A 272 1.59 11.31 -3.58
CA HIS A 272 1.01 10.13 -2.92
C HIS A 272 2.05 9.00 -2.77
N LEU A 273 2.85 8.75 -3.80
CA LEU A 273 3.88 7.73 -3.75
C LEU A 273 4.95 8.03 -2.68
N ALA A 274 5.39 9.28 -2.56
CA ALA A 274 6.33 9.70 -1.52
C ALA A 274 5.71 9.53 -0.12
N THR A 275 4.45 9.86 0.05
CA THR A 275 3.70 9.69 1.31
C THR A 275 3.60 8.21 1.72
N VAL A 276 3.33 7.30 0.77
CA VAL A 276 3.26 5.84 1.02
C VAL A 276 4.59 5.26 1.52
N PHE A 277 5.72 5.76 1.00
CA PHE A 277 7.05 5.25 1.35
C PHE A 277 7.75 6.03 2.48
N ARG A 278 7.20 7.14 2.90
CA ARG A 278 7.68 7.94 4.03
C ARG A 278 7.45 7.18 5.35
N GLU A 279 8.41 7.25 6.27
CA GLU A 279 8.28 6.66 7.61
C GLU A 279 7.46 7.56 8.54
N SER A 280 7.73 8.85 8.48
CA SER A 280 7.04 9.86 9.30
C SER A 280 6.82 11.14 8.49
N ALA A 281 5.67 11.77 8.66
CA ALA A 281 5.38 13.07 8.06
C ALA A 281 6.23 14.21 8.65
N SER A 282 6.85 13.98 9.82
CA SER A 282 7.72 14.94 10.51
C SER A 282 9.21 14.83 10.13
N GLU A 283 9.56 14.02 9.13
CA GLU A 283 10.93 13.83 8.67
C GLU A 283 11.08 14.24 7.20
N GLU A 284 12.31 14.69 6.86
CA GLU A 284 12.64 14.95 5.46
C GLU A 284 12.63 13.68 4.62
N PHE A 285 12.04 13.76 3.44
CA PHE A 285 11.88 12.60 2.57
C PHE A 285 13.10 12.42 1.64
N SER A 286 13.62 11.20 1.58
CA SER A 286 14.73 10.81 0.70
C SER A 286 14.42 9.51 -0.07
N TRP A 287 14.31 9.61 -1.39
CA TRP A 287 14.21 8.41 -2.25
C TRP A 287 15.41 7.47 -2.09
N GLY A 288 16.60 8.00 -1.80
CA GLY A 288 17.80 7.18 -1.60
C GLY A 288 17.66 6.22 -0.42
N ASP A 289 17.10 6.68 0.68
CA ASP A 289 16.91 5.86 1.89
C ASP A 289 15.76 4.88 1.73
N VAL A 290 14.67 5.30 1.09
CA VAL A 290 13.56 4.42 0.71
C VAL A 290 14.05 3.25 -0.16
N ILE A 291 14.81 3.53 -1.22
CA ILE A 291 15.33 2.52 -2.13
C ILE A 291 16.27 1.56 -1.38
N LYS A 292 17.22 2.08 -0.59
CA LYS A 292 18.14 1.25 0.21
C LYS A 292 17.38 0.31 1.13
N ARG A 293 16.43 0.82 1.90
CA ARG A 293 15.62 0.03 2.83
C ARG A 293 14.84 -1.07 2.11
N ASN A 294 14.13 -0.72 1.04
CA ASN A 294 13.32 -1.69 0.30
C ASN A 294 14.17 -2.75 -0.43
N ILE A 295 15.34 -2.37 -0.96
CA ILE A 295 16.31 -3.35 -1.51
C ILE A 295 16.78 -4.31 -0.43
N ILE A 296 17.11 -3.83 0.77
CA ILE A 296 17.56 -4.70 1.87
C ILE A 296 16.46 -5.69 2.26
N ILE A 297 15.21 -5.22 2.43
CA ILE A 297 14.06 -6.06 2.74
C ILE A 297 13.87 -7.13 1.66
N LEU A 298 13.87 -6.72 0.40
CA LEU A 298 13.71 -7.63 -0.74
C LEU A 298 14.85 -8.66 -0.81
N LEU A 299 16.09 -8.22 -0.60
CA LEU A 299 17.25 -9.11 -0.56
C LEU A 299 17.12 -10.14 0.55
N VAL A 300 16.74 -9.75 1.77
CA VAL A 300 16.55 -10.68 2.90
C VAL A 300 15.44 -11.69 2.58
N LEU A 301 14.29 -11.22 2.09
CA LEU A 301 13.16 -12.08 1.73
C LEU A 301 13.48 -13.13 0.68
N LEU A 302 14.32 -12.77 -0.29
CA LEU A 302 14.63 -13.65 -1.42
C LEU A 302 15.93 -14.44 -1.22
N LEU A 303 16.91 -13.88 -0.54
CA LEU A 303 18.21 -14.49 -0.35
C LEU A 303 18.18 -15.66 0.62
N ILE A 304 17.40 -15.55 1.71
CA ILE A 304 17.28 -16.64 2.70
C ILE A 304 16.70 -17.92 2.06
N PRO A 305 15.54 -17.91 1.37
CA PRO A 305 15.04 -19.08 0.67
C PRO A 305 15.99 -19.56 -0.43
N SER A 306 16.62 -18.64 -1.16
CA SER A 306 17.53 -18.96 -2.26
C SER A 306 18.80 -19.67 -1.78
N LEU A 307 19.39 -19.25 -0.66
CA LEU A 307 20.54 -19.95 -0.05
C LEU A 307 20.15 -21.34 0.44
N ASN A 308 18.99 -21.49 1.05
CA ASN A 308 18.49 -22.80 1.49
C ASN A 308 18.30 -23.75 0.28
N LEU A 309 17.72 -23.23 -0.80
CA LEU A 309 17.57 -23.97 -2.06
C LEU A 309 18.93 -24.34 -2.68
N SER A 310 19.91 -23.45 -2.63
CA SER A 310 21.28 -23.72 -3.13
C SER A 310 21.93 -24.89 -2.42
N GLY A 311 21.78 -24.98 -1.09
CA GLY A 311 22.25 -26.12 -0.30
C GLY A 311 21.58 -27.45 -0.68
N MET A 312 20.26 -27.43 -0.89
CA MET A 312 19.51 -28.60 -1.35
C MET A 312 19.93 -29.04 -2.77
N ILE A 313 20.15 -28.08 -3.67
CA ILE A 313 20.63 -28.38 -5.03
C ILE A 313 22.04 -28.97 -4.98
N ALA A 314 22.94 -28.44 -4.15
CA ALA A 314 24.30 -28.97 -3.99
C ALA A 314 24.27 -30.44 -3.52
N GLY A 315 23.50 -30.78 -2.47
CA GLY A 315 23.35 -32.15 -1.99
C GLY A 315 22.74 -33.09 -3.04
N ARG A 316 21.76 -32.61 -3.81
CA ARG A 316 21.19 -33.38 -4.94
C ARG A 316 22.21 -33.61 -6.06
N MET A 317 23.03 -32.60 -6.35
CA MET A 317 24.09 -32.74 -7.34
C MET A 317 25.15 -33.75 -6.92
N GLU A 318 25.53 -33.80 -5.64
CA GLU A 318 26.43 -34.81 -5.10
C GLU A 318 25.89 -36.22 -5.27
N SER A 319 24.60 -36.45 -4.96
CA SER A 319 23.97 -37.77 -5.15
C SER A 319 23.86 -38.21 -6.61
N ARG A 320 23.90 -37.27 -7.58
CA ARG A 320 23.83 -37.53 -9.03
C ARG A 320 25.20 -37.51 -9.73
N MET A 321 26.29 -37.30 -8.99
CA MET A 321 27.62 -37.18 -9.57
C MET A 321 28.03 -38.41 -10.39
N SER A 322 27.74 -39.62 -9.90
CA SER A 322 28.05 -40.86 -10.61
C SER A 322 27.30 -40.98 -11.94
N GLU A 323 25.99 -40.63 -11.95
CA GLU A 323 25.19 -40.65 -13.19
C GLU A 323 25.74 -39.63 -14.22
N MET A 324 26.05 -38.42 -13.75
CA MET A 324 26.65 -37.38 -14.63
C MET A 324 28.04 -37.78 -15.13
N GLY A 325 28.84 -38.46 -14.32
CA GLY A 325 30.12 -39.04 -14.71
C GLY A 325 29.96 -40.04 -15.83
N ILE A 326 28.99 -40.98 -15.72
CA ILE A 326 28.68 -41.96 -16.77
C ILE A 326 28.23 -41.24 -18.05
N ARG A 327 27.33 -40.27 -17.97
CA ARG A 327 26.90 -39.52 -19.16
C ARG A 327 28.02 -38.76 -19.86
N LYS A 328 28.95 -38.20 -19.08
CA LYS A 328 30.15 -37.57 -19.64
C LYS A 328 31.08 -38.57 -20.33
N SER A 329 31.24 -39.79 -19.80
CA SER A 329 32.07 -40.84 -20.43
C SER A 329 31.50 -41.28 -21.77
N TYR A 330 30.14 -41.20 -21.94
CA TYR A 330 29.45 -41.39 -23.22
C TYR A 330 29.41 -40.15 -24.12
N GLY A 331 30.18 -39.10 -23.80
CA GLY A 331 30.35 -37.92 -24.65
C GLY A 331 29.38 -36.78 -24.41
N ALA A 332 28.57 -36.81 -23.32
CA ALA A 332 27.70 -35.68 -22.99
C ALA A 332 28.52 -34.46 -22.55
N GLY A 333 28.40 -33.34 -23.27
CA GLY A 333 29.06 -32.10 -22.93
C GLY A 333 28.51 -31.45 -21.65
N SER A 334 29.39 -30.82 -20.84
CA SER A 334 29.04 -30.17 -19.60
C SER A 334 27.93 -29.10 -19.78
N GLY A 335 27.91 -28.39 -20.93
CA GLY A 335 26.88 -27.41 -21.23
C GLY A 335 25.48 -28.04 -21.46
N MET A 336 25.44 -29.26 -22.02
CA MET A 336 24.16 -30.00 -22.18
C MET A 336 23.59 -30.41 -20.82
N LEU A 337 24.45 -30.95 -19.94
CA LEU A 337 24.06 -31.34 -18.58
C LEU A 337 23.64 -30.15 -17.74
N MET A 338 24.32 -29.01 -17.85
CA MET A 338 23.93 -27.73 -17.20
C MET A 338 22.54 -27.30 -17.64
N LYS A 339 22.28 -27.23 -18.95
CA LYS A 339 20.96 -26.85 -19.48
C LYS A 339 19.87 -27.78 -18.98
N GLN A 340 20.14 -29.06 -18.86
CA GLN A 340 19.18 -30.03 -18.34
C GLN A 340 18.84 -29.75 -16.87
N VAL A 341 19.84 -29.58 -16.00
CA VAL A 341 19.62 -29.29 -14.58
C VAL A 341 18.89 -27.96 -14.37
N LEU A 342 19.29 -26.93 -15.11
CA LEU A 342 18.60 -25.63 -15.04
C LEU A 342 17.15 -25.73 -15.51
N PHE A 343 16.87 -26.52 -16.54
CA PHE A 343 15.51 -26.76 -17.02
C PHE A 343 14.65 -27.55 -16.00
N GLU A 344 15.21 -28.54 -15.34
CA GLU A 344 14.54 -29.23 -14.23
C GLU A 344 14.17 -28.26 -13.10
N ASN A 345 15.13 -27.43 -12.66
CA ASN A 345 14.88 -26.41 -11.64
C ASN A 345 13.83 -25.37 -12.08
N PHE A 346 13.86 -24.96 -13.35
CA PHE A 346 12.83 -24.09 -13.92
C PHE A 346 11.43 -24.68 -13.76
N LEU A 347 11.23 -25.96 -14.11
CA LEU A 347 9.93 -26.62 -13.98
C LEU A 347 9.44 -26.66 -12.53
N TRP A 348 10.34 -26.96 -11.58
CA TRP A 348 9.99 -26.99 -10.16
C TRP A 348 9.73 -25.60 -9.58
N THR A 349 10.46 -24.60 -10.04
CA THR A 349 10.22 -23.19 -9.65
C THR A 349 8.88 -22.69 -10.15
N VAL A 350 8.50 -23.02 -11.39
CA VAL A 350 7.17 -22.69 -11.93
C VAL A 350 6.07 -23.40 -11.14
N SER A 351 6.25 -24.69 -10.83
CA SER A 351 5.27 -25.45 -10.02
C SER A 351 5.13 -24.86 -8.62
N GLY A 352 6.25 -24.54 -7.95
CA GLY A 352 6.26 -23.87 -6.67
C GLY A 352 5.63 -22.47 -6.74
N GLY A 353 5.86 -21.75 -7.86
CA GLY A 353 5.27 -20.44 -8.12
C GLY A 353 3.74 -20.46 -8.17
N VAL A 354 3.17 -21.41 -8.88
CA VAL A 354 1.71 -21.59 -8.94
C VAL A 354 1.14 -21.94 -7.57
N ILE A 355 1.79 -22.84 -6.83
CA ILE A 355 1.37 -23.19 -5.47
C ILE A 355 1.50 -21.98 -4.53
N GLY A 356 2.60 -21.25 -4.62
CA GLY A 356 2.83 -20.02 -3.83
C GLY A 356 1.81 -18.94 -4.11
N LEU A 357 1.42 -18.75 -5.38
CA LEU A 357 0.35 -17.83 -5.78
C LEU A 357 -0.99 -18.21 -5.13
N VAL A 358 -1.40 -19.47 -5.26
CA VAL A 358 -2.65 -19.95 -4.67
C VAL A 358 -2.62 -19.81 -3.15
N ALA A 359 -1.49 -20.14 -2.52
CA ALA A 359 -1.30 -19.96 -1.09
C ALA A 359 -1.38 -18.48 -0.67
N ALA A 360 -0.74 -17.57 -1.41
CA ALA A 360 -0.82 -16.13 -1.15
C ALA A 360 -2.25 -15.62 -1.23
N TRP A 361 -2.98 -16.05 -2.26
CA TRP A 361 -4.38 -15.69 -2.43
C TRP A 361 -5.26 -16.19 -1.28
N LEU A 362 -5.08 -17.44 -0.86
CA LEU A 362 -5.79 -18.01 0.30
C LEU A 362 -5.46 -17.26 1.59
N VAL A 363 -4.18 -16.98 1.83
CA VAL A 363 -3.73 -16.22 3.02
C VAL A 363 -4.35 -14.83 3.04
N LEU A 364 -4.32 -14.10 1.92
CA LEU A 364 -4.95 -12.78 1.81
C LEU A 364 -6.48 -12.85 1.96
N ALA A 365 -7.13 -13.90 1.42
CA ALA A 365 -8.58 -14.04 1.53
C ALA A 365 -9.04 -14.30 2.97
N PHE A 366 -8.31 -15.13 3.74
CA PHE A 366 -8.71 -15.54 5.09
C PHE A 366 -8.15 -14.68 6.20
N TRP A 367 -6.92 -14.13 6.03
CA TRP A 367 -6.24 -13.34 7.07
C TRP A 367 -6.00 -11.87 6.68
N ARG A 368 -6.72 -11.34 5.69
CA ARG A 368 -6.58 -9.96 5.20
C ARG A 368 -6.56 -8.92 6.32
N GLU A 369 -7.51 -8.98 7.24
CA GLU A 369 -7.63 -8.01 8.34
C GLU A 369 -6.38 -7.99 9.23
N TRP A 370 -5.90 -9.17 9.61
CA TRP A 370 -4.69 -9.31 10.43
C TRP A 370 -3.43 -8.84 9.71
N ILE A 371 -3.30 -9.19 8.42
CA ILE A 371 -2.14 -8.81 7.59
C ILE A 371 -2.09 -7.29 7.42
N PHE A 372 -3.19 -6.67 7.01
CA PHE A 372 -3.22 -5.22 6.80
C PHE A 372 -3.06 -4.45 8.11
N LYS A 373 -3.56 -4.96 9.23
CA LYS A 373 -3.32 -4.38 10.56
C LYS A 373 -1.85 -4.35 10.97
N LEU A 374 -1.04 -5.33 10.56
CA LEU A 374 0.40 -5.34 10.82
C LEU A 374 1.15 -4.22 10.08
N PHE A 375 0.59 -3.72 8.98
CA PHE A 375 1.18 -2.69 8.13
C PHE A 375 0.42 -1.37 8.19
N ASP A 376 -0.52 -1.25 9.13
CA ASP A 376 -1.24 -0.01 9.39
C ASP A 376 -0.42 0.89 10.33
N SER A 377 -0.34 2.15 9.96
CA SER A 377 0.36 3.18 10.75
C SER A 377 -0.43 3.58 12.00
N ASN A 378 -1.72 3.20 12.10
CA ASN A 378 -2.63 3.57 13.18
C ASN A 378 -3.27 2.33 13.82
N PRO A 379 -2.54 1.59 14.69
CA PRO A 379 -2.99 0.30 15.24
C PRO A 379 -4.15 0.40 16.26
N GLY A 380 -4.64 1.61 16.55
CA GLY A 380 -5.65 1.84 17.59
C GLY A 380 -7.09 1.45 17.22
N GLU A 381 -7.45 1.40 15.94
CA GLU A 381 -8.78 1.01 15.48
C GLU A 381 -8.78 -0.43 14.94
N ALA A 382 -9.72 -1.25 15.40
CA ALA A 382 -9.90 -2.57 14.82
C ALA A 382 -10.26 -2.42 13.33
N LEU A 383 -9.38 -2.90 12.44
CA LEU A 383 -9.67 -3.04 11.01
C LEU A 383 -10.73 -4.15 10.80
N THR A 384 -11.93 -3.92 11.28
CA THR A 384 -13.10 -4.72 10.91
C THR A 384 -13.58 -4.23 9.55
N ASP A 385 -13.86 -5.14 8.62
CA ASP A 385 -14.41 -4.82 7.29
C ASP A 385 -13.43 -4.32 6.22
N VAL A 386 -12.26 -4.96 6.12
CA VAL A 386 -11.36 -4.78 4.98
C VAL A 386 -11.97 -5.45 3.74
N HIS A 387 -12.58 -4.66 2.86
CA HIS A 387 -13.03 -5.13 1.56
C HIS A 387 -11.87 -5.10 0.55
N LEU A 388 -11.42 -6.30 0.14
CA LEU A 388 -10.48 -6.44 -0.97
C LEU A 388 -11.28 -6.69 -2.24
N SER A 389 -11.21 -5.77 -3.20
CA SER A 389 -11.75 -6.01 -4.53
C SER A 389 -10.92 -7.09 -5.25
N GLY A 390 -11.50 -7.74 -6.27
CA GLY A 390 -10.76 -8.71 -7.08
C GLY A 390 -9.51 -8.13 -7.73
N GLU A 391 -9.54 -6.86 -8.09
CA GLU A 391 -8.41 -6.11 -8.67
C GLU A 391 -7.26 -5.91 -7.66
N MET A 392 -7.58 -5.74 -6.37
CA MET A 392 -6.59 -5.63 -5.30
C MET A 392 -5.93 -6.97 -5.00
N LEU A 393 -6.68 -8.06 -5.07
CA LEU A 393 -6.19 -9.41 -4.74
C LEU A 393 -5.34 -10.03 -5.85
N PHE A 394 -5.59 -9.69 -7.10
CA PHE A 394 -4.94 -10.29 -8.25
C PHE A 394 -4.45 -9.24 -9.24
N SER A 395 -3.19 -8.86 -9.12
CA SER A 395 -2.49 -8.09 -10.14
C SER A 395 -1.58 -9.01 -10.95
N PRO A 396 -1.90 -9.28 -12.23
CA PRO A 396 -1.06 -10.11 -13.10
C PRO A 396 0.38 -9.58 -13.22
N VAL A 397 0.53 -8.26 -13.14
CA VAL A 397 1.84 -7.59 -13.23
C VAL A 397 2.70 -7.92 -12.01
N ILE A 398 2.15 -7.83 -10.79
CA ILE A 398 2.89 -8.15 -9.55
C ILE A 398 3.24 -9.62 -9.53
N PHE A 399 2.29 -10.50 -9.88
CA PHE A 399 2.54 -11.93 -9.96
C PHE A 399 3.63 -12.26 -10.97
N GLY A 400 3.53 -11.71 -12.18
CA GLY A 400 4.55 -11.91 -13.22
C GLY A 400 5.93 -11.42 -12.79
N ALA A 401 6.02 -10.23 -12.18
CA ALA A 401 7.26 -9.67 -11.67
C ALA A 401 7.87 -10.53 -10.54
N ALA A 402 7.06 -10.94 -9.55
CA ALA A 402 7.49 -11.82 -8.47
C ALA A 402 7.97 -13.17 -8.99
N LEU A 403 7.24 -13.78 -9.92
CA LEU A 403 7.62 -15.05 -10.54
C LEU A 403 8.94 -14.94 -11.31
N VAL A 404 9.09 -13.92 -12.14
CA VAL A 404 10.32 -13.69 -12.92
C VAL A 404 11.51 -13.45 -11.99
N LEU A 405 11.36 -12.64 -10.96
CA LEU A 405 12.41 -12.37 -9.98
C LEU A 405 12.82 -13.64 -9.23
N CYS A 406 11.86 -14.43 -8.76
CA CYS A 406 12.13 -15.71 -8.10
C CYS A 406 12.78 -16.71 -9.06
N LEU A 407 12.35 -16.79 -10.32
CA LEU A 407 12.97 -17.63 -11.34
C LEU A 407 14.44 -17.25 -11.56
N MET A 408 14.74 -15.97 -11.73
CA MET A 408 16.12 -15.49 -11.92
C MET A 408 16.99 -15.89 -10.73
N LEU A 409 16.57 -15.62 -9.51
CA LEU A 409 17.33 -15.92 -8.29
C LEU A 409 17.53 -17.42 -8.09
N ASN A 410 16.48 -18.24 -8.31
CA ASN A 410 16.58 -19.68 -8.19
C ASN A 410 17.51 -20.29 -9.25
N LEU A 411 17.45 -19.81 -10.50
CA LEU A 411 18.35 -20.26 -11.55
C LEU A 411 19.79 -19.83 -11.25
N MET A 412 20.03 -18.64 -10.75
CA MET A 412 21.36 -18.19 -10.30
C MET A 412 21.89 -19.05 -9.14
N SER A 413 21.04 -19.34 -8.15
CA SER A 413 21.37 -20.22 -7.02
C SER A 413 21.68 -21.65 -7.46
N ALA A 414 21.00 -22.15 -8.49
CA ALA A 414 21.25 -23.48 -9.07
C ALA A 414 22.51 -23.52 -9.93
N PHE A 415 22.85 -22.41 -10.56
CA PHE A 415 23.98 -22.34 -11.50
C PHE A 415 25.33 -22.65 -10.82
N VAL A 416 25.61 -22.00 -9.68
CA VAL A 416 26.91 -22.12 -9.00
C VAL A 416 27.22 -23.55 -8.52
N PRO A 417 26.32 -24.24 -7.78
CA PRO A 417 26.55 -25.62 -7.36
C PRO A 417 26.67 -26.57 -8.56
N THR A 418 25.80 -26.41 -9.56
CA THR A 418 25.81 -27.25 -10.77
C THR A 418 27.10 -27.06 -11.56
N TRP A 419 27.58 -25.83 -11.73
CA TRP A 419 28.82 -25.54 -12.43
C TRP A 419 30.03 -26.11 -11.71
N ARG A 420 30.10 -25.98 -10.38
CA ARG A 420 31.16 -26.60 -9.56
C ARG A 420 31.15 -28.12 -9.68
N ALA A 421 30.00 -28.75 -9.58
CA ALA A 421 29.83 -30.20 -9.72
C ALA A 421 30.28 -30.71 -11.12
N LEU A 422 29.87 -30.02 -12.18
CA LEU A 422 30.23 -30.38 -13.56
C LEU A 422 31.70 -30.14 -13.92
N ARG A 423 32.45 -29.35 -13.16
CA ARG A 423 33.89 -29.14 -13.36
C ARG A 423 34.77 -30.22 -12.73
N ARG A 424 34.20 -31.07 -11.82
CA ARG A 424 34.99 -32.15 -11.21
C ARG A 424 35.37 -33.20 -12.27
N PRO A 425 36.62 -33.77 -12.16
CA PRO A 425 37.09 -34.82 -13.06
C PRO A 425 36.19 -36.04 -13.04
N ILE A 426 36.06 -36.73 -14.20
CA ILE A 426 35.19 -37.90 -14.34
C ILE A 426 35.60 -39.04 -13.37
N VAL A 427 36.91 -39.23 -13.19
CA VAL A 427 37.46 -40.23 -12.29
C VAL A 427 37.00 -40.05 -10.86
N THR A 428 37.07 -38.82 -10.32
CA THR A 428 36.59 -38.50 -8.96
C THR A 428 35.08 -38.70 -8.82
N SER A 429 34.31 -38.36 -9.87
CA SER A 429 32.83 -38.52 -9.89
C SER A 429 32.38 -39.99 -9.87
N LEU A 430 33.20 -40.93 -10.34
CA LEU A 430 32.87 -42.34 -10.36
C LEU A 430 33.25 -43.07 -9.04
N TYR A 431 34.31 -42.58 -8.33
CA TYR A 431 34.83 -43.21 -7.10
C TYR A 431 34.16 -42.72 -5.81
N GLU A 432 33.35 -41.66 -5.82
CA GLU A 432 32.73 -41.06 -4.64
C GLU A 432 31.55 -41.89 -4.04
N LYS A 433 31.33 -43.10 -4.54
CA LYS A 433 30.33 -44.10 -4.06
C LYS A 433 31.02 -45.26 -3.30
N ARG A 434 31.77 -44.91 -2.27
CA ARG A 434 32.09 -45.90 -1.22
C ARG A 434 31.89 -45.33 0.16
#